data_a69988e2319ebd03744b999b30be6d73
#
_entry.id   a69988e2319ebd03744b999b30be6d73
#
_cell.length_a   1.000
_cell.length_b   1.000
_cell.length_c   1.000
_cell.angle_alpha   90.00
_cell.angle_beta   90.00
_cell.angle_gamma   90.00
#
_symmetry.space_group_name_H-M   'P 1'
#
loop_
_entity.id
_entity.type
_entity.pdbx_description
1 polymer ?
#
loop_
_entity_poly.entity_id
_entity_poly.type
_entity_poly.pdbx_seq_one_letter_code
_entity_poly.pdbx_strand_id
1 'polypeptide(L)'
;MSNIYTSVEQLIGHTPLLELTHIETSQQLGAKVLAKLEFLNPAGSAKDRVARAMIDDAEARGILKEGSVIIEPTSGNTGIGLAVMAAARGYRAIIVMPDTMSMERRLLMTAYGAELVLTPGAQGMSGAIAKAEELAREIPNAFIPDQFANPANAQAHRLTTGPEIWTDTDGEVDIFVAGVGTGGTITGTGEYLKAQNPNVKVVAVEPASSPLLSQGKAGPHGLQGIGANFVPAVLNTSIYDEIIPVTEQDAYETGRLMGRSEGVLVGISSGAALWAAIQLAKRPENKGKTIVVLLPDTGDRYLSTPMFSE
;
A
#
# COMPACT_ATOMS: atom_id res chain seq x y z
N MET A 1 28.04 -10.18 -11.40
CA MET A 1 27.93 -9.63 -10.03
C MET A 1 27.31 -10.69 -9.15
N SER A 2 27.76 -10.83 -7.90
CA SER A 2 27.19 -11.79 -6.95
C SER A 2 25.78 -11.35 -6.52
N ASN A 3 24.80 -12.27 -6.53
CA ASN A 3 23.44 -12.03 -6.05
C ASN A 3 23.30 -12.43 -4.55
N ILE A 4 24.33 -12.14 -3.75
CA ILE A 4 24.32 -12.39 -2.31
C ILE A 4 24.02 -11.07 -1.59
N TYR A 5 22.92 -11.05 -0.85
CA TYR A 5 22.48 -9.93 -0.04
C TYR A 5 22.82 -10.19 1.42
N THR A 6 23.17 -9.16 2.16
CA THR A 6 23.58 -9.23 3.58
C THR A 6 22.50 -8.71 4.54
N SER A 7 21.46 -8.09 4.01
CA SER A 7 20.29 -7.61 4.77
C SER A 7 19.03 -7.79 3.95
N VAL A 8 17.90 -8.12 4.60
CA VAL A 8 16.60 -8.23 3.98
C VAL A 8 16.12 -6.92 3.33
N GLU A 9 16.54 -5.78 3.86
CA GLU A 9 16.19 -4.47 3.31
C GLU A 9 16.74 -4.22 1.91
N GLN A 10 17.82 -4.88 1.52
CA GLN A 10 18.37 -4.82 0.17
C GLN A 10 17.46 -5.49 -0.89
N LEU A 11 16.52 -6.31 -0.43
CA LEU A 11 15.52 -6.99 -1.27
C LEU A 11 14.24 -6.15 -1.46
N ILE A 12 14.11 -5.03 -0.75
CA ILE A 12 12.93 -4.16 -0.85
C ILE A 12 12.98 -3.36 -2.14
N GLY A 13 11.88 -3.39 -2.88
CA GLY A 13 11.77 -2.72 -4.18
C GLY A 13 12.13 -3.63 -5.35
N HIS A 14 12.38 -3.05 -6.51
CA HIS A 14 12.65 -3.75 -7.77
C HIS A 14 11.61 -4.84 -8.08
N THR A 15 10.35 -4.58 -7.70
CA THR A 15 9.25 -5.49 -7.96
C THR A 15 8.90 -5.46 -9.45
N PRO A 16 8.54 -6.61 -10.06
CA PRO A 16 8.28 -6.67 -11.50
C PRO A 16 6.94 -6.04 -11.89
N LEU A 17 6.83 -5.72 -13.18
CA LEU A 17 5.56 -5.54 -13.87
C LEU A 17 5.14 -6.88 -14.51
N LEU A 18 3.89 -7.25 -14.37
CA LEU A 18 3.26 -8.39 -15.04
C LEU A 18 2.18 -7.88 -16.01
N GLU A 19 2.30 -8.22 -17.28
CA GLU A 19 1.24 -7.97 -18.27
C GLU A 19 0.10 -8.98 -18.07
N LEU A 20 -1.13 -8.49 -17.92
CA LEU A 20 -2.29 -9.32 -17.57
C LEU A 20 -2.97 -9.88 -18.83
N THR A 21 -2.24 -10.66 -19.62
CA THR A 21 -2.63 -11.12 -20.96
C THR A 21 -3.89 -11.98 -20.98
N HIS A 22 -4.12 -12.80 -19.94
CA HIS A 22 -5.34 -13.62 -19.85
C HIS A 22 -6.56 -12.76 -19.51
N ILE A 23 -6.41 -11.79 -18.60
CA ILE A 23 -7.47 -10.83 -18.27
C ILE A 23 -7.76 -9.93 -19.48
N GLU A 24 -6.73 -9.43 -20.16
CA GLU A 24 -6.89 -8.62 -21.37
C GLU A 24 -7.70 -9.36 -22.45
N THR A 25 -7.34 -10.60 -22.70
CA THR A 25 -8.04 -11.45 -23.68
C THR A 25 -9.47 -11.76 -23.26
N SER A 26 -9.67 -12.26 -22.03
CA SER A 26 -10.99 -12.69 -21.54
C SER A 26 -11.97 -11.54 -21.37
N GLN A 27 -11.48 -10.35 -21.03
CA GLN A 27 -12.29 -9.14 -20.88
C GLN A 27 -12.34 -8.28 -22.14
N GLN A 28 -11.67 -8.68 -23.23
CA GLN A 28 -11.61 -7.98 -24.52
C GLN A 28 -11.14 -6.51 -24.35
N LEU A 29 -10.06 -6.32 -23.59
CA LEU A 29 -9.55 -4.98 -23.27
C LEU A 29 -8.90 -4.34 -24.50
N GLY A 30 -9.11 -3.04 -24.66
CA GLY A 30 -8.51 -2.26 -25.76
C GLY A 30 -7.12 -1.68 -25.41
N ALA A 31 -6.75 -1.69 -24.15
CA ALA A 31 -5.50 -1.18 -23.61
C ALA A 31 -4.68 -2.32 -22.97
N LYS A 32 -3.36 -2.16 -22.91
CA LYS A 32 -2.46 -3.03 -22.17
C LYS A 32 -2.58 -2.73 -20.67
N VAL A 33 -2.63 -3.76 -19.82
CA VAL A 33 -2.70 -3.62 -18.35
C VAL A 33 -1.50 -4.29 -17.70
N LEU A 34 -0.64 -3.50 -17.09
CA LEU A 34 0.56 -3.94 -16.39
C LEU A 34 0.34 -3.83 -14.88
N ALA A 35 0.50 -4.93 -14.16
CA ALA A 35 0.38 -5.00 -12.71
C ALA A 35 1.77 -4.85 -12.03
N LYS A 36 1.97 -3.82 -11.23
CA LYS A 36 3.14 -3.68 -10.35
C LYS A 36 2.94 -4.54 -9.11
N LEU A 37 3.70 -5.64 -9.00
CA LEU A 37 3.49 -6.70 -8.02
C LEU A 37 4.23 -6.43 -6.70
N GLU A 38 3.67 -5.56 -5.85
CA GLU A 38 4.31 -5.14 -4.60
C GLU A 38 4.33 -6.23 -3.50
N PHE A 39 3.59 -7.32 -3.66
CA PHE A 39 3.68 -8.46 -2.75
C PHE A 39 5.03 -9.20 -2.82
N LEU A 40 5.84 -8.95 -3.85
CA LEU A 40 7.19 -9.52 -3.96
C LEU A 40 8.24 -8.79 -3.11
N ASN A 41 7.88 -7.73 -2.41
CA ASN A 41 8.71 -7.23 -1.32
C ASN A 41 8.81 -8.28 -0.19
N PRO A 42 9.90 -8.31 0.60
CA PRO A 42 10.17 -9.36 1.60
C PRO A 42 9.06 -9.58 2.63
N ALA A 43 8.44 -8.51 3.12
CA ALA A 43 7.29 -8.62 4.03
C ALA A 43 5.94 -8.68 3.29
N GLY A 44 5.94 -8.81 1.96
CA GLY A 44 4.77 -9.07 1.13
C GLY A 44 3.90 -7.86 0.82
N SER A 45 4.40 -6.63 0.88
CA SER A 45 3.62 -5.45 0.52
C SER A 45 4.44 -4.21 0.12
N ALA A 46 3.76 -3.23 -0.50
CA ALA A 46 4.28 -1.90 -0.78
C ALA A 46 4.75 -1.15 0.48
N LYS A 47 4.26 -1.54 1.67
CA LYS A 47 4.60 -0.88 2.93
C LYS A 47 6.02 -1.19 3.42
N ASP A 48 6.67 -2.18 2.86
CA ASP A 48 8.09 -2.46 3.11
C ASP A 48 8.94 -1.25 2.71
N ARG A 49 8.63 -0.66 1.53
CA ARG A 49 9.26 0.58 1.05
C ARG A 49 9.05 1.75 2.00
N VAL A 50 7.81 1.90 2.46
CA VAL A 50 7.40 2.98 3.36
C VAL A 50 8.07 2.84 4.72
N ALA A 51 8.05 1.63 5.31
CA ALA A 51 8.68 1.35 6.59
C ALA A 51 10.19 1.64 6.53
N ARG A 52 10.88 1.16 5.50
CA ARG A 52 12.30 1.45 5.28
C ARG A 52 12.57 2.95 5.19
N ALA A 53 11.82 3.68 4.36
CA ALA A 53 12.06 5.10 4.14
C ALA A 53 11.81 5.94 5.40
N MET A 54 10.77 5.61 6.19
CA MET A 54 10.50 6.32 7.45
C MET A 54 11.61 6.07 8.50
N ILE A 55 12.17 4.86 8.55
CA ILE A 55 13.28 4.53 9.43
C ILE A 55 14.57 5.20 8.94
N ASP A 56 14.89 5.14 7.65
CA ASP A 56 16.05 5.79 7.05
C ASP A 56 16.06 7.31 7.33
N ASP A 57 14.91 7.98 7.14
CA ASP A 57 14.77 9.41 7.43
C ASP A 57 14.98 9.72 8.93
N ALA A 58 14.39 8.91 9.80
CA ALA A 58 14.50 9.11 11.24
C ALA A 58 15.95 8.90 11.75
N GLU A 59 16.66 7.91 11.21
CA GLU A 59 18.08 7.69 11.51
C GLU A 59 18.96 8.85 10.99
N ALA A 60 18.75 9.25 9.73
CA ALA A 60 19.50 10.35 9.11
C ALA A 60 19.34 11.67 9.88
N ARG A 61 18.17 11.88 10.49
CA ARG A 61 17.87 13.05 11.33
C ARG A 61 18.30 12.87 12.80
N GLY A 62 18.85 11.73 13.18
CA GLY A 62 19.26 11.42 14.55
C GLY A 62 18.10 11.28 15.56
N ILE A 63 16.85 11.10 15.06
CA ILE A 63 15.67 10.85 15.87
C ILE A 63 15.67 9.38 16.35
N LEU A 64 15.92 8.47 15.42
CA LEU A 64 16.06 7.04 15.70
C LEU A 64 17.53 6.68 15.84
N LYS A 65 17.89 6.01 16.94
CA LYS A 65 19.26 5.61 17.28
C LYS A 65 19.25 4.34 18.08
N GLU A 66 20.40 3.76 18.34
CA GLU A 66 20.53 2.57 19.18
C GLU A 66 19.76 2.71 20.50
N GLY A 67 18.97 1.70 20.85
CA GLY A 67 18.09 1.69 22.01
C GLY A 67 16.77 2.45 21.85
N SER A 68 16.50 3.05 20.69
CA SER A 68 15.19 3.64 20.39
C SER A 68 14.11 2.58 20.24
N VAL A 69 12.85 2.98 20.50
CA VAL A 69 11.67 2.12 20.37
C VAL A 69 10.73 2.69 19.32
N ILE A 70 10.41 1.90 18.31
CA ILE A 70 9.44 2.25 17.26
C ILE A 70 8.05 1.91 17.78
N ILE A 71 7.13 2.86 17.75
CA ILE A 71 5.73 2.67 18.17
C ILE A 71 4.84 3.14 17.02
N GLU A 72 3.95 2.27 16.48
CA GLU A 72 3.02 2.68 15.42
C GLU A 72 1.61 2.18 15.69
N PRO A 73 0.59 3.07 15.66
CA PRO A 73 -0.80 2.67 15.71
C PRO A 73 -1.25 2.20 14.32
N THR A 74 -1.22 0.90 14.09
CA THR A 74 -1.60 0.32 12.80
C THR A 74 -2.00 -1.15 12.94
N SER A 75 -2.99 -1.56 12.19
CA SER A 75 -3.40 -2.97 12.09
C SER A 75 -3.03 -3.61 10.75
N GLY A 76 -2.36 -2.86 9.87
CA GLY A 76 -2.13 -3.24 8.48
C GLY A 76 -0.67 -3.55 8.14
N ASN A 77 -0.42 -3.52 6.85
CA ASN A 77 0.89 -3.85 6.26
C ASN A 77 2.04 -2.96 6.76
N THR A 78 1.76 -1.73 7.18
CA THR A 78 2.78 -0.84 7.76
C THR A 78 3.38 -1.43 9.04
N GLY A 79 2.54 -2.00 9.91
CA GLY A 79 3.02 -2.67 11.13
C GLY A 79 3.91 -3.87 10.81
N ILE A 80 3.57 -4.64 9.78
CA ILE A 80 4.39 -5.78 9.34
C ILE A 80 5.72 -5.27 8.77
N GLY A 81 5.71 -4.26 7.89
CA GLY A 81 6.92 -3.67 7.34
C GLY A 81 7.84 -3.08 8.43
N LEU A 82 7.28 -2.36 9.40
CA LEU A 82 8.04 -1.83 10.55
C LEU A 82 8.63 -2.95 11.42
N ALA A 83 7.88 -4.05 11.65
CA ALA A 83 8.38 -5.20 12.39
C ALA A 83 9.59 -5.86 11.68
N VAL A 84 9.52 -6.03 10.35
CA VAL A 84 10.64 -6.54 9.54
C VAL A 84 11.84 -5.63 9.61
N MET A 85 11.65 -4.32 9.46
CA MET A 85 12.75 -3.36 9.53
C MET A 85 13.37 -3.27 10.92
N ALA A 86 12.53 -3.32 11.98
CA ALA A 86 13.00 -3.37 13.35
C ALA A 86 13.85 -4.61 13.63
N ALA A 87 13.39 -5.78 13.17
CA ALA A 87 14.16 -7.02 13.29
C ALA A 87 15.51 -6.94 12.54
N ALA A 88 15.52 -6.37 11.33
CA ALA A 88 16.73 -6.24 10.51
C ALA A 88 17.76 -5.28 11.10
N ARG A 89 17.33 -4.24 11.82
CA ARG A 89 18.21 -3.19 12.38
C ARG A 89 18.40 -3.25 13.90
N GLY A 90 17.79 -4.26 14.56
CA GLY A 90 17.93 -4.44 16.01
C GLY A 90 17.15 -3.44 16.86
N TYR A 91 16.07 -2.85 16.32
CA TYR A 91 15.16 -2.00 17.08
C TYR A 91 14.07 -2.81 17.77
N ARG A 92 13.62 -2.31 18.92
CA ARG A 92 12.38 -2.74 19.55
C ARG A 92 11.20 -2.08 18.81
N ALA A 93 10.17 -2.87 18.49
CA ALA A 93 8.95 -2.36 17.84
C ALA A 93 7.73 -2.72 18.67
N ILE A 94 6.85 -1.74 18.90
CA ILE A 94 5.56 -1.90 19.55
C ILE A 94 4.49 -1.47 18.54
N ILE A 95 3.61 -2.40 18.18
CA ILE A 95 2.49 -2.12 17.28
C ILE A 95 1.20 -2.09 18.10
N VAL A 96 0.47 -0.99 17.99
CA VAL A 96 -0.75 -0.75 18.75
C VAL A 96 -1.95 -0.88 17.80
N MET A 97 -2.94 -1.71 18.18
CA MET A 97 -4.13 -1.93 17.35
C MET A 97 -5.34 -2.37 18.17
N PRO A 98 -6.56 -2.18 17.63
CA PRO A 98 -7.76 -2.75 18.24
C PRO A 98 -7.73 -4.29 18.26
N ASP A 99 -8.32 -4.89 19.31
CA ASP A 99 -8.38 -6.34 19.50
C ASP A 99 -9.30 -7.07 18.50
N THR A 100 -10.04 -6.34 17.69
CA THR A 100 -10.89 -6.86 16.60
C THR A 100 -10.14 -7.08 15.29
N MET A 101 -8.87 -6.69 15.22
CA MET A 101 -8.08 -6.79 13.99
C MET A 101 -7.64 -8.24 13.68
N SER A 102 -7.35 -8.50 12.40
CA SER A 102 -7.01 -9.81 11.84
C SER A 102 -5.94 -10.56 12.64
N MET A 103 -6.23 -11.82 12.96
CA MET A 103 -5.31 -12.71 13.67
C MET A 103 -4.05 -13.00 12.85
N GLU A 104 -4.19 -13.15 11.53
CA GLU A 104 -3.08 -13.44 10.61
C GLU A 104 -2.02 -12.33 10.68
N ARG A 105 -2.46 -11.07 10.70
CA ARG A 105 -1.55 -9.92 10.80
C ARG A 105 -0.88 -9.82 12.15
N ARG A 106 -1.60 -10.13 13.24
CA ARG A 106 -1.02 -10.17 14.59
C ARG A 106 0.08 -11.22 14.66
N LEU A 107 -0.18 -12.43 14.15
CA LEU A 107 0.78 -13.52 14.13
C LEU A 107 2.02 -13.16 13.31
N LEU A 108 1.86 -12.52 12.15
CA LEU A 108 2.98 -12.06 11.34
C LEU A 108 3.85 -11.04 12.09
N MET A 109 3.27 -10.02 12.68
CA MET A 109 4.02 -9.00 13.44
C MET A 109 4.77 -9.61 14.62
N THR A 110 4.12 -10.50 15.37
CA THR A 110 4.74 -11.23 16.49
C THR A 110 5.86 -12.16 16.03
N ALA A 111 5.68 -12.84 14.88
CA ALA A 111 6.71 -13.71 14.32
C ALA A 111 7.99 -12.95 13.92
N TYR A 112 7.85 -11.67 13.53
CA TYR A 112 8.99 -10.78 13.29
C TYR A 112 9.56 -10.14 14.58
N GLY A 113 9.00 -10.47 15.75
CA GLY A 113 9.49 -10.00 17.05
C GLY A 113 8.88 -8.68 17.54
N ALA A 114 7.85 -8.14 16.87
CA ALA A 114 7.17 -6.95 17.36
C ALA A 114 6.29 -7.29 18.57
N GLU A 115 6.25 -6.38 19.55
CA GLU A 115 5.33 -6.41 20.67
C GLU A 115 3.98 -5.85 20.22
N LEU A 116 2.88 -6.54 20.58
CA LEU A 116 1.53 -6.08 20.29
C LEU A 116 0.88 -5.51 21.53
N VAL A 117 0.35 -4.31 21.42
CA VAL A 117 -0.52 -3.69 22.42
C VAL A 117 -1.92 -3.59 21.84
N LEU A 118 -2.85 -4.36 22.44
CA LEU A 118 -4.23 -4.41 21.99
C LEU A 118 -5.07 -3.41 22.78
N THR A 119 -5.89 -2.63 22.06
CA THR A 119 -6.86 -1.70 22.64
C THR A 119 -8.29 -2.22 22.45
N PRO A 120 -9.27 -1.80 23.28
CA PRO A 120 -10.65 -2.21 23.12
C PRO A 120 -11.19 -1.90 21.72
N GLY A 121 -11.76 -2.89 21.03
CA GLY A 121 -12.28 -2.76 19.66
C GLY A 121 -13.33 -1.66 19.49
N ALA A 122 -14.12 -1.40 20.52
CA ALA A 122 -15.12 -0.32 20.55
C ALA A 122 -14.52 1.08 20.37
N GLN A 123 -13.22 1.27 20.68
CA GLN A 123 -12.52 2.53 20.51
C GLN A 123 -11.91 2.70 19.10
N GLY A 124 -11.92 1.63 18.28
CA GLY A 124 -11.35 1.64 16.93
C GLY A 124 -9.90 2.11 16.89
N MET A 125 -9.50 2.64 15.73
CA MET A 125 -8.13 3.18 15.56
C MET A 125 -7.85 4.42 16.41
N SER A 126 -8.84 5.20 16.80
CA SER A 126 -8.65 6.36 17.70
C SER A 126 -8.11 5.91 19.06
N GLY A 127 -8.59 4.79 19.59
CA GLY A 127 -8.06 4.20 20.85
C GLY A 127 -6.62 3.72 20.69
N ALA A 128 -6.28 3.14 19.53
CA ALA A 128 -4.91 2.72 19.25
C ALA A 128 -3.94 3.91 19.12
N ILE A 129 -4.37 4.99 18.48
CA ILE A 129 -3.58 6.23 18.38
C ILE A 129 -3.31 6.81 19.77
N ALA A 130 -4.36 7.00 20.59
CA ALA A 130 -4.22 7.53 21.93
C ALA A 130 -3.26 6.69 22.80
N LYS A 131 -3.35 5.35 22.68
CA LYS A 131 -2.46 4.44 23.42
C LYS A 131 -1.01 4.48 22.90
N ALA A 132 -0.81 4.61 21.60
CA ALA A 132 0.53 4.78 21.04
C ALA A 132 1.19 6.08 21.52
N GLU A 133 0.44 7.17 21.58
CA GLU A 133 0.91 8.45 22.11
C GLU A 133 1.21 8.40 23.63
N GLU A 134 0.39 7.66 24.40
CA GLU A 134 0.64 7.42 25.82
C GLU A 134 1.98 6.69 26.01
N LEU A 135 2.16 5.57 25.29
CA LEU A 135 3.40 4.79 25.34
C LEU A 135 4.62 5.60 24.92
N ALA A 136 4.48 6.45 23.90
CA ALA A 136 5.57 7.30 23.42
C ALA A 136 5.99 8.37 24.45
N ARG A 137 5.07 8.80 25.32
CA ARG A 137 5.42 9.70 26.45
C ARG A 137 6.10 8.97 27.61
N GLU A 138 5.79 7.71 27.82
CA GLU A 138 6.31 6.89 28.92
C GLU A 138 7.65 6.23 28.61
N ILE A 139 7.87 5.85 27.34
CA ILE A 139 9.04 5.10 26.91
C ILE A 139 10.12 6.07 26.41
N PRO A 140 11.30 6.10 27.06
CA PRO A 140 12.40 6.93 26.59
C PRO A 140 12.85 6.59 25.16
N ASN A 141 13.19 7.58 24.36
CA ASN A 141 13.62 7.44 22.97
C ASN A 141 12.59 6.73 22.07
N ALA A 142 11.30 6.83 22.40
CA ALA A 142 10.23 6.36 21.53
C ALA A 142 10.13 7.24 20.26
N PHE A 143 9.83 6.57 19.14
CA PHE A 143 9.60 7.20 17.83
C PHE A 143 8.30 6.66 17.24
N ILE A 144 7.40 7.58 16.87
CA ILE A 144 6.19 7.25 16.11
C ILE A 144 6.44 7.64 14.65
N PRO A 145 6.54 6.66 13.72
CA PRO A 145 6.73 6.93 12.29
C PRO A 145 5.64 7.78 11.65
N ASP A 146 4.38 7.63 12.05
CA ASP A 146 3.20 8.34 11.56
C ASP A 146 3.05 8.28 10.03
N GLN A 147 2.65 7.11 9.53
CA GLN A 147 2.50 6.86 8.09
C GLN A 147 1.57 7.84 7.35
N PHE A 148 0.65 8.51 8.05
CA PHE A 148 -0.33 9.42 7.44
C PHE A 148 0.17 10.85 7.29
N ALA A 149 1.19 11.26 8.04
CA ALA A 149 1.76 12.60 8.02
C ALA A 149 3.23 12.64 7.62
N ASN A 150 3.97 11.54 7.71
CA ASN A 150 5.40 11.47 7.42
C ASN A 150 5.69 11.59 5.91
N PRO A 151 6.39 12.64 5.46
CA PRO A 151 6.69 12.83 4.03
C PRO A 151 7.60 11.74 3.44
N ALA A 152 8.35 11.01 4.26
CA ALA A 152 9.17 9.88 3.82
C ALA A 152 8.32 8.77 3.15
N ASN A 153 7.04 8.67 3.48
CA ASN A 153 6.10 7.74 2.85
C ASN A 153 5.95 8.03 1.34
N ALA A 154 5.59 9.24 0.95
CA ALA A 154 5.49 9.61 -0.47
C ALA A 154 6.88 9.60 -1.14
N GLN A 155 7.92 10.03 -0.42
CA GLN A 155 9.28 10.04 -0.92
C GLN A 155 9.80 8.63 -1.27
N ALA A 156 9.42 7.59 -0.51
CA ALA A 156 9.74 6.21 -0.83
C ALA A 156 9.30 5.84 -2.25
N HIS A 157 8.07 6.17 -2.60
CA HIS A 157 7.51 5.86 -3.91
C HIS A 157 8.05 6.77 -5.02
N ARG A 158 8.34 8.03 -4.71
CA ARG A 158 8.96 8.96 -5.66
C ARG A 158 10.36 8.53 -6.04
N LEU A 159 11.13 7.98 -5.10
CA LEU A 159 12.52 7.57 -5.32
C LEU A 159 12.67 6.12 -5.83
N THR A 160 11.66 5.29 -5.68
CA THR A 160 11.76 3.86 -6.03
C THR A 160 10.65 3.41 -6.98
N THR A 161 9.40 3.37 -6.56
CA THR A 161 8.28 2.84 -7.35
C THR A 161 8.07 3.58 -8.66
N GLY A 162 8.10 4.91 -8.65
CA GLY A 162 7.99 5.74 -9.85
C GLY A 162 9.10 5.49 -10.87
N PRO A 163 10.39 5.59 -10.47
CA PRO A 163 11.53 5.24 -11.33
C PRO A 163 11.48 3.83 -11.89
N GLU A 164 11.11 2.83 -11.06
CA GLU A 164 10.99 1.44 -11.50
C GLU A 164 9.92 1.30 -12.60
N ILE A 165 8.71 1.85 -12.39
CA ILE A 165 7.65 1.81 -13.40
C ILE A 165 8.10 2.45 -14.69
N TRP A 166 8.70 3.64 -14.61
CA TRP A 166 9.17 4.37 -15.79
C TRP A 166 10.22 3.58 -16.58
N THR A 167 11.19 3.00 -15.88
CA THR A 167 12.26 2.23 -16.50
C THR A 167 11.75 0.91 -17.07
N ASP A 168 10.90 0.19 -16.33
CA ASP A 168 10.38 -1.11 -16.74
C ASP A 168 9.41 -1.02 -17.92
N THR A 169 8.86 0.17 -18.20
CA THR A 169 7.99 0.44 -19.35
C THR A 169 8.69 1.16 -20.48
N ASP A 170 10.01 1.39 -20.39
CA ASP A 170 10.76 2.24 -21.33
C ASP A 170 10.12 3.65 -21.50
N GLY A 171 9.45 4.13 -20.44
CA GLY A 171 8.73 5.40 -20.44
C GLY A 171 7.33 5.34 -21.09
N GLU A 172 6.88 4.18 -21.53
CA GLU A 172 5.58 3.99 -22.19
C GLU A 172 4.47 3.70 -21.16
N VAL A 173 4.19 4.65 -20.29
CA VAL A 173 3.06 4.63 -19.35
C VAL A 173 2.12 5.80 -19.62
N ASP A 174 0.86 5.52 -19.95
CA ASP A 174 -0.18 6.52 -20.20
C ASP A 174 -1.03 6.80 -18.97
N ILE A 175 -1.34 5.76 -18.20
CA ILE A 175 -2.24 5.84 -17.03
C ILE A 175 -1.62 5.06 -15.88
N PHE A 176 -1.55 5.69 -14.71
CA PHE A 176 -1.16 5.05 -13.45
C PHE A 176 -2.37 4.97 -12.52
N VAL A 177 -2.66 3.78 -11.99
CA VAL A 177 -3.82 3.50 -11.12
C VAL A 177 -3.34 3.02 -9.76
N ALA A 178 -3.80 3.65 -8.68
CA ALA A 178 -3.51 3.21 -7.32
C ALA A 178 -4.66 3.47 -6.35
N GLY A 179 -4.87 2.55 -5.42
CA GLY A 179 -5.77 2.73 -4.28
C GLY A 179 -5.21 3.75 -3.28
N VAL A 180 -6.08 4.57 -2.70
CA VAL A 180 -5.69 5.61 -1.74
C VAL A 180 -5.97 5.17 -0.31
N GLY A 181 -4.90 4.74 0.41
CA GLY A 181 -4.90 4.55 1.85
C GLY A 181 -4.26 5.76 2.54
N THR A 182 -2.93 5.75 2.74
CA THR A 182 -2.18 6.93 3.22
C THR A 182 -1.97 7.99 2.14
N GLY A 183 -2.15 7.63 0.87
CA GLY A 183 -1.87 8.51 -0.25
C GLY A 183 -0.42 8.56 -0.70
N GLY A 184 0.51 7.93 0.03
CA GLY A 184 1.94 7.98 -0.30
C GLY A 184 2.27 7.38 -1.66
N THR A 185 1.68 6.23 -2.00
CA THR A 185 1.91 5.55 -3.28
C THR A 185 1.52 6.43 -4.47
N ILE A 186 0.27 6.92 -4.47
CA ILE A 186 -0.24 7.71 -5.60
C ILE A 186 0.46 9.06 -5.70
N THR A 187 0.78 9.70 -4.56
CA THR A 187 1.51 10.96 -4.52
C THR A 187 2.91 10.79 -5.08
N GLY A 188 3.73 9.94 -4.47
CA GLY A 188 5.13 9.82 -4.84
C GLY A 188 5.33 9.27 -6.26
N THR A 189 4.61 8.22 -6.62
CA THR A 189 4.67 7.64 -7.98
C THR A 189 4.13 8.61 -9.01
N GLY A 190 2.97 9.22 -8.75
CA GLY A 190 2.34 10.17 -9.66
C GLY A 190 3.20 11.41 -9.89
N GLU A 191 3.81 11.98 -8.85
CA GLU A 191 4.74 13.11 -8.98
C GLU A 191 5.95 12.78 -9.84
N TYR A 192 6.53 11.58 -9.64
CA TYR A 192 7.64 11.14 -10.47
C TYR A 192 7.22 10.97 -11.94
N LEU A 193 6.15 10.22 -12.20
CA LEU A 193 5.70 9.95 -13.57
C LEU A 193 5.31 11.22 -14.32
N LYS A 194 4.57 12.15 -13.68
CA LYS A 194 4.22 13.44 -14.30
C LYS A 194 5.41 14.35 -14.48
N ALA A 195 6.46 14.22 -13.68
CA ALA A 195 7.71 14.94 -13.90
C ALA A 195 8.48 14.44 -15.12
N GLN A 196 8.36 13.14 -15.47
CA GLN A 196 8.92 12.56 -16.68
C GLN A 196 8.06 12.89 -17.91
N ASN A 197 6.73 12.70 -17.78
CA ASN A 197 5.76 13.00 -18.83
C ASN A 197 4.48 13.61 -18.22
N PRO A 198 4.25 14.93 -18.40
CA PRO A 198 3.06 15.60 -17.84
C PRO A 198 1.73 15.07 -18.38
N ASN A 199 1.72 14.31 -19.47
CA ASN A 199 0.50 13.73 -20.04
C ASN A 199 0.09 12.41 -19.37
N VAL A 200 0.91 11.83 -18.49
CA VAL A 200 0.52 10.65 -17.71
C VAL A 200 -0.68 10.99 -16.84
N LYS A 201 -1.76 10.23 -17.01
CA LYS A 201 -2.94 10.33 -16.15
C LYS A 201 -2.73 9.52 -14.88
N VAL A 202 -3.04 10.11 -13.75
CA VAL A 202 -3.01 9.46 -12.44
C VAL A 202 -4.45 9.26 -11.97
N VAL A 203 -4.82 8.02 -11.67
CA VAL A 203 -6.18 7.65 -11.28
C VAL A 203 -6.18 7.10 -9.86
N ALA A 204 -6.93 7.78 -8.99
CA ALA A 204 -7.14 7.38 -7.61
C ALA A 204 -8.30 6.40 -7.50
N VAL A 205 -8.17 5.40 -6.61
CA VAL A 205 -9.23 4.46 -6.30
C VAL A 205 -9.63 4.61 -4.83
N GLU A 206 -10.94 4.75 -4.58
CA GLU A 206 -11.53 4.84 -3.25
C GLU A 206 -12.74 3.91 -3.09
N PRO A 207 -13.18 3.58 -1.85
CA PRO A 207 -14.38 2.79 -1.64
C PRO A 207 -15.65 3.55 -2.05
N ALA A 208 -16.56 2.90 -2.81
CA ALA A 208 -17.82 3.50 -3.23
C ALA A 208 -18.76 3.84 -2.05
N SER A 209 -18.65 3.11 -0.93
CA SER A 209 -19.40 3.41 0.31
C SER A 209 -18.75 4.50 1.18
N SER A 210 -17.51 4.90 0.87
CA SER A 210 -16.80 6.01 1.51
C SER A 210 -16.11 6.90 0.48
N PRO A 211 -16.88 7.58 -0.40
CA PRO A 211 -16.35 8.39 -1.50
C PRO A 211 -15.86 9.76 -0.98
N LEU A 212 -14.88 9.75 -0.09
CA LEU A 212 -14.41 10.95 0.58
C LEU A 212 -13.68 11.90 -0.37
N LEU A 213 -12.84 11.37 -1.27
CA LEU A 213 -12.05 12.19 -2.17
C LEU A 213 -12.89 12.78 -3.30
N SER A 214 -13.87 12.01 -3.82
CA SER A 214 -14.73 12.45 -4.93
C SER A 214 -15.96 13.23 -4.48
N GLN A 215 -16.52 12.92 -3.29
CA GLN A 215 -17.81 13.46 -2.84
C GLN A 215 -17.78 14.10 -1.45
N GLY A 216 -16.63 14.11 -0.77
CA GLY A 216 -16.50 14.66 0.59
C GLY A 216 -17.23 13.86 1.67
N LYS A 217 -17.60 12.60 1.40
CA LYS A 217 -18.44 11.79 2.30
C LYS A 217 -17.69 10.54 2.76
N ALA A 218 -17.36 10.46 4.05
CA ALA A 218 -16.82 9.27 4.69
C ALA A 218 -17.94 8.30 5.11
N GLY A 219 -17.63 7.00 5.08
CA GLY A 219 -18.56 5.94 5.50
C GLY A 219 -17.84 4.64 5.85
N PRO A 220 -18.54 3.66 6.48
CA PRO A 220 -17.98 2.35 6.74
C PRO A 220 -17.82 1.56 5.43
N HIS A 221 -16.74 0.78 5.33
CA HIS A 221 -16.46 -0.09 4.19
C HIS A 221 -15.51 -1.24 4.56
N GLY A 222 -15.55 -2.33 3.76
CA GLY A 222 -14.70 -3.51 3.92
C GLY A 222 -13.44 -3.52 3.04
N LEU A 223 -13.17 -2.49 2.23
CA LEU A 223 -11.97 -2.42 1.39
C LEU A 223 -10.73 -2.11 2.23
N GLN A 224 -10.21 -3.16 2.89
CA GLN A 224 -9.03 -3.03 3.75
C GLN A 224 -7.83 -2.50 2.96
N GLY A 225 -7.11 -1.54 3.57
CA GLY A 225 -5.88 -0.95 3.00
C GLY A 225 -6.06 0.37 2.26
N ILE A 226 -7.30 0.74 1.91
CA ILE A 226 -7.67 2.04 1.31
C ILE A 226 -8.83 2.68 2.08
N GLY A 227 -9.15 3.94 1.80
CA GLY A 227 -10.29 4.63 2.41
C GLY A 227 -10.10 4.93 3.90
N ALA A 228 -9.15 5.79 4.26
CA ALA A 228 -8.83 6.12 5.65
C ALA A 228 -9.93 6.91 6.40
N ASN A 229 -11.01 7.30 5.72
CA ASN A 229 -12.10 8.16 6.25
C ASN A 229 -11.68 9.58 6.66
N PHE A 230 -10.49 9.98 6.29
CA PHE A 230 -9.97 11.35 6.36
C PHE A 230 -8.99 11.57 5.21
N VAL A 231 -8.66 12.82 4.89
CA VAL A 231 -7.65 13.15 3.88
C VAL A 231 -6.29 13.17 4.56
N PRO A 232 -5.37 12.22 4.25
CA PRO A 232 -4.06 12.17 4.88
C PRO A 232 -3.18 13.36 4.49
N ALA A 233 -2.32 13.83 5.41
CA ALA A 233 -1.39 14.92 5.14
C ALA A 233 -0.34 14.56 4.06
N VAL A 234 -0.03 13.27 3.91
CA VAL A 234 0.87 12.76 2.86
C VAL A 234 0.27 12.84 1.46
N LEU A 235 -1.07 12.87 1.34
CA LEU A 235 -1.75 12.87 0.04
C LEU A 235 -1.69 14.25 -0.63
N ASN A 236 -1.05 14.31 -1.78
CA ASN A 236 -1.19 15.45 -2.70
C ASN A 236 -2.50 15.32 -3.47
N THR A 237 -3.52 16.07 -3.06
CA THR A 237 -4.86 16.00 -3.66
C THR A 237 -4.94 16.59 -5.09
N SER A 238 -3.88 17.22 -5.57
CA SER A 238 -3.79 17.73 -6.94
C SER A 238 -3.08 16.78 -7.91
N ILE A 239 -2.60 15.62 -7.43
CA ILE A 239 -1.81 14.71 -8.26
C ILE A 239 -2.66 13.86 -9.22
N TYR A 240 -3.84 13.48 -8.80
CA TYR A 240 -4.74 12.62 -9.58
C TYR A 240 -5.67 13.44 -10.48
N ASP A 241 -5.90 12.89 -11.68
CA ASP A 241 -6.75 13.49 -12.73
C ASP A 241 -8.17 12.92 -12.68
N GLU A 242 -8.35 11.74 -12.09
CA GLU A 242 -9.64 11.06 -11.96
C GLU A 242 -9.68 10.25 -10.65
N ILE A 243 -10.89 10.10 -10.09
CA ILE A 243 -11.15 9.23 -8.94
C ILE A 243 -12.20 8.21 -9.35
N ILE A 244 -11.93 6.92 -9.12
CA ILE A 244 -12.87 5.84 -9.40
C ILE A 244 -13.30 5.20 -8.08
N PRO A 245 -14.58 5.37 -7.67
CA PRO A 245 -15.15 4.65 -6.54
C PRO A 245 -15.39 3.18 -6.92
N VAL A 246 -15.00 2.24 -6.03
CA VAL A 246 -15.13 0.79 -6.27
C VAL A 246 -15.95 0.15 -5.14
N THR A 247 -16.86 -0.75 -5.49
CA THR A 247 -17.64 -1.51 -4.51
C THR A 247 -16.83 -2.67 -3.92
N GLU A 248 -17.23 -3.16 -2.75
CA GLU A 248 -16.60 -4.35 -2.14
C GLU A 248 -16.75 -5.58 -3.05
N GLN A 249 -17.92 -5.76 -3.63
CA GLN A 249 -18.19 -6.87 -4.54
C GLN A 249 -17.26 -6.84 -5.76
N ASP A 250 -17.14 -5.69 -6.43
CA ASP A 250 -16.25 -5.54 -7.59
C ASP A 250 -14.79 -5.83 -7.23
N ALA A 251 -14.34 -5.36 -6.06
CA ALA A 251 -12.98 -5.61 -5.58
C ALA A 251 -12.73 -7.09 -5.30
N TYR A 252 -13.68 -7.77 -4.64
CA TYR A 252 -13.56 -9.20 -4.32
C TYR A 252 -13.59 -10.06 -5.56
N GLU A 253 -14.54 -9.84 -6.47
CA GLU A 253 -14.65 -10.59 -7.73
C GLU A 253 -13.41 -10.41 -8.60
N THR A 254 -12.89 -9.19 -8.69
CA THR A 254 -11.69 -8.90 -9.48
C THR A 254 -10.42 -9.47 -8.85
N GLY A 255 -10.31 -9.47 -7.52
CA GLY A 255 -9.20 -10.13 -6.84
C GLY A 255 -9.22 -11.66 -7.04
N ARG A 256 -10.40 -12.28 -7.01
CA ARG A 256 -10.56 -13.70 -7.39
C ARG A 256 -10.23 -13.96 -8.85
N LEU A 257 -10.64 -13.05 -9.76
CA LEU A 257 -10.31 -13.12 -11.18
C LEU A 257 -8.78 -13.14 -11.38
N MET A 258 -8.04 -12.26 -10.70
CA MET A 258 -6.58 -12.23 -10.77
C MET A 258 -5.95 -13.58 -10.40
N GLY A 259 -6.42 -14.20 -9.30
CA GLY A 259 -5.97 -15.52 -8.89
C GLY A 259 -6.29 -16.63 -9.90
N ARG A 260 -7.49 -16.62 -10.46
CA ARG A 260 -7.97 -17.66 -11.38
C ARG A 260 -7.45 -17.52 -12.81
N SER A 261 -7.16 -16.30 -13.25
CA SER A 261 -6.74 -16.03 -14.63
C SER A 261 -5.22 -15.91 -14.77
N GLU A 262 -4.56 -15.20 -13.86
CA GLU A 262 -3.12 -14.92 -13.93
C GLU A 262 -2.29 -15.76 -12.93
N GLY A 263 -2.95 -16.53 -12.05
CA GLY A 263 -2.26 -17.37 -11.06
C GLY A 263 -1.64 -16.57 -9.89
N VAL A 264 -2.09 -15.34 -9.67
CA VAL A 264 -1.54 -14.43 -8.65
C VAL A 264 -2.61 -14.07 -7.63
N LEU A 265 -2.41 -14.47 -6.36
CA LEU A 265 -3.27 -14.09 -5.26
C LEU A 265 -2.93 -12.67 -4.77
N VAL A 266 -3.93 -11.81 -4.73
CA VAL A 266 -3.78 -10.40 -4.34
C VAL A 266 -4.76 -10.02 -3.24
N GLY A 267 -4.43 -8.97 -2.48
CA GLY A 267 -5.31 -8.47 -1.42
C GLY A 267 -6.51 -7.67 -1.95
N ILE A 268 -7.41 -7.31 -1.04
CA ILE A 268 -8.69 -6.63 -1.33
C ILE A 268 -8.46 -5.31 -2.08
N SER A 269 -7.54 -4.47 -1.60
CA SER A 269 -7.24 -3.19 -2.26
C SER A 269 -6.59 -3.35 -3.63
N SER A 270 -5.88 -4.46 -3.86
CA SER A 270 -5.36 -4.82 -5.18
C SER A 270 -6.51 -5.16 -6.15
N GLY A 271 -7.50 -5.91 -5.67
CA GLY A 271 -8.72 -6.20 -6.46
C GLY A 271 -9.47 -4.91 -6.85
N ALA A 272 -9.59 -3.96 -5.91
CA ALA A 272 -10.21 -2.67 -6.19
C ALA A 272 -9.43 -1.86 -7.25
N ALA A 273 -8.10 -1.77 -7.11
CA ALA A 273 -7.26 -1.05 -8.08
C ALA A 273 -7.31 -1.72 -9.46
N LEU A 274 -7.26 -3.04 -9.52
CA LEU A 274 -7.34 -3.81 -10.76
C LEU A 274 -8.70 -3.64 -11.45
N TRP A 275 -9.81 -3.64 -10.69
CA TRP A 275 -11.13 -3.37 -11.26
C TRP A 275 -11.15 -2.01 -11.97
N ALA A 276 -10.67 -0.96 -11.32
CA ALA A 276 -10.60 0.37 -11.92
C ALA A 276 -9.74 0.38 -13.19
N ALA A 277 -8.59 -0.30 -13.19
CA ALA A 277 -7.73 -0.44 -14.38
C ALA A 277 -8.44 -1.16 -15.53
N ILE A 278 -9.20 -2.22 -15.25
CA ILE A 278 -10.01 -2.94 -16.24
C ILE A 278 -11.10 -2.01 -16.82
N GLN A 279 -11.80 -1.23 -15.98
CA GLN A 279 -12.80 -0.27 -16.48
C GLN A 279 -12.17 0.80 -17.39
N LEU A 280 -10.98 1.30 -17.02
CA LEU A 280 -10.23 2.23 -17.87
C LEU A 280 -9.81 1.59 -19.20
N ALA A 281 -9.35 0.33 -19.18
CA ALA A 281 -8.90 -0.38 -20.36
C ALA A 281 -10.04 -0.72 -21.35
N LYS A 282 -11.29 -0.76 -20.89
CA LYS A 282 -12.49 -0.93 -21.71
C LYS A 282 -12.93 0.35 -22.43
N ARG A 283 -12.45 1.50 -22.01
CA ARG A 283 -12.85 2.79 -22.60
C ARG A 283 -12.26 2.96 -24.00
N PRO A 284 -13.06 3.33 -25.03
CA PRO A 284 -12.56 3.49 -26.40
C PRO A 284 -11.39 4.47 -26.54
N GLU A 285 -11.40 5.55 -25.76
CA GLU A 285 -10.34 6.57 -25.77
C GLU A 285 -9.01 6.09 -25.20
N ASN A 286 -9.00 4.93 -24.55
CA ASN A 286 -7.80 4.32 -24.00
C ASN A 286 -7.26 3.17 -24.87
N LYS A 287 -7.86 2.92 -26.02
CA LYS A 287 -7.40 1.88 -26.93
C LYS A 287 -5.93 2.09 -27.33
N GLY A 288 -5.14 1.05 -27.18
CA GLY A 288 -3.68 1.06 -27.49
C GLY A 288 -2.81 1.72 -26.43
N LYS A 289 -3.37 2.20 -25.31
CA LYS A 289 -2.60 2.78 -24.20
C LYS A 289 -2.05 1.73 -23.27
N THR A 290 -1.02 2.10 -22.51
CA THR A 290 -0.44 1.32 -21.42
C THR A 290 -0.96 1.85 -20.07
N ILE A 291 -1.64 0.98 -19.33
CA ILE A 291 -2.18 1.24 -17.98
C ILE A 291 -1.35 0.46 -16.97
N VAL A 292 -0.71 1.14 -16.04
CA VAL A 292 0.00 0.52 -14.93
C VAL A 292 -0.87 0.59 -13.68
N VAL A 293 -1.17 -0.55 -13.08
CA VAL A 293 -1.92 -0.64 -11.82
C VAL A 293 -1.02 -1.19 -10.72
N LEU A 294 -0.97 -0.53 -9.56
CA LEU A 294 -0.21 -1.02 -8.42
C LEU A 294 -1.08 -1.95 -7.58
N LEU A 295 -0.60 -3.18 -7.38
CA LEU A 295 -1.20 -4.22 -6.54
C LEU A 295 -0.41 -4.32 -5.23
N PRO A 296 -0.93 -3.74 -4.13
CA PRO A 296 -0.11 -3.42 -2.96
C PRO A 296 0.34 -4.63 -2.13
N ASP A 297 -0.40 -5.75 -2.11
CA ASP A 297 -0.05 -6.88 -1.25
C ASP A 297 -0.59 -8.24 -1.73
N THR A 298 -0.17 -9.31 -1.02
CA THR A 298 -0.57 -10.70 -1.26
C THR A 298 -1.99 -11.01 -0.78
N GLY A 299 -2.66 -11.96 -1.45
CA GLY A 299 -3.97 -12.49 -1.04
C GLY A 299 -3.93 -13.40 0.20
N ASP A 300 -2.77 -13.93 0.58
CA ASP A 300 -2.63 -14.88 1.70
C ASP A 300 -3.13 -14.31 3.03
N ARG A 301 -3.11 -12.99 3.19
CA ARG A 301 -3.58 -12.26 4.38
C ARG A 301 -5.09 -12.12 4.46
N TYR A 302 -5.82 -12.59 3.43
CA TYR A 302 -7.26 -12.37 3.26
C TYR A 302 -8.05 -13.65 3.05
N LEU A 303 -7.40 -14.83 3.19
CA LEU A 303 -8.03 -16.14 2.93
C LEU A 303 -9.24 -16.40 3.84
N SER A 304 -9.26 -15.84 5.05
CA SER A 304 -10.38 -15.92 5.99
C SER A 304 -11.46 -14.83 5.79
N THR A 305 -11.29 -13.95 4.80
CA THR A 305 -12.25 -12.87 4.52
C THR A 305 -13.29 -13.29 3.48
N PRO A 306 -14.43 -12.56 3.36
CA PRO A 306 -15.44 -12.83 2.32
C PRO A 306 -14.92 -12.83 0.89
N MET A 307 -13.72 -12.28 0.65
CA MET A 307 -13.09 -12.35 -0.66
C MET A 307 -12.77 -13.78 -1.11
N PHE A 308 -12.42 -14.68 -0.16
CA PHE A 308 -12.01 -16.05 -0.48
C PHE A 308 -12.80 -17.13 0.28
N SER A 309 -13.59 -16.77 1.28
CA SER A 309 -14.29 -17.72 2.18
C SER A 309 -15.75 -17.99 1.77
N GLU A 310 -16.09 -17.91 0.50
CA GLU A 310 -17.41 -18.36 -0.02
C GLU A 310 -17.42 -19.84 -0.33
#